data_3f6c262ed138512689f22057392a7257
#
_entry.id   3f6c262ed138512689f22057392a7257
#
_cell.length_a   1.000
_cell.length_b   1.000
_cell.length_c   1.000
_cell.angle_alpha   90.00
_cell.angle_beta   90.00
_cell.angle_gamma   90.00
#
_symmetry.space_group_name_H-M   'P 1'
#
loop_
_entity.id
_entity.type
_entity.pdbx_description
1 polymer ?
#
loop_
_entity_poly.entity_id
_entity_poly.type
_entity_poly.pdbx_seq_one_letter_code
_entity_poly.pdbx_strand_id
1 'polypeptide(L)'
;LSEGDEYDQYIRGAWARFIADPSRARGLLDAVEGMEVSRVLDVGCGAGQQLLPFVTERNAEGFGLDPARDVGLTGRKLFMTHAPAARVRFVRGSAERLPFSDAVFDVVICRLVLPYTDNVQTLSEIARVLRNEGALLLKIHHPRFYLRKFFQGVKGRDVRYAVHAARVLLAGTIYHATGRQPHNRLTAGGETFQTPWLLRRELQRQGLRISLELPDTEKVTPSFLVIKENLKVVDKPS
;
A
#
# COMPACT_ATOMS: atom_id res chain seq x y z
N LEU A 1 3.54 27.50 0.09
CA LEU A 1 2.48 26.52 0.35
C LEU A 1 2.72 25.91 1.73
N SER A 2 1.67 25.65 2.51
CA SER A 2 1.80 24.86 3.72
C SER A 2 2.02 23.38 3.37
N GLU A 3 2.56 22.57 4.28
CA GLU A 3 2.71 21.12 4.07
C GLU A 3 1.36 20.46 3.73
N GLY A 4 0.25 20.98 4.27
CA GLY A 4 -1.10 20.51 3.95
C GLY A 4 -1.53 20.81 2.51
N ASP A 5 -1.16 21.97 1.98
CA ASP A 5 -1.47 22.37 0.61
C ASP A 5 -0.69 21.51 -0.41
N GLU A 6 0.58 21.22 -0.12
CA GLU A 6 1.41 20.36 -0.98
C GLU A 6 0.88 18.92 -1.02
N TYR A 7 0.45 18.39 0.14
CA TYR A 7 -0.16 17.07 0.21
C TYR A 7 -1.52 17.03 -0.53
N ASP A 8 -2.38 18.03 -0.38
CA ASP A 8 -3.66 18.11 -1.11
C ASP A 8 -3.45 18.17 -2.62
N GLN A 9 -2.50 18.96 -3.09
CA GLN A 9 -2.13 19.01 -4.50
C GLN A 9 -1.61 17.66 -5.00
N TYR A 10 -0.80 16.97 -4.21
CA TYR A 10 -0.29 15.63 -4.55
C TYR A 10 -1.41 14.61 -4.72
N ILE A 11 -2.36 14.53 -3.76
CA ILE A 11 -3.45 13.53 -3.81
C ILE A 11 -4.46 13.85 -4.91
N ARG A 12 -4.75 15.12 -5.21
CA ARG A 12 -5.54 15.53 -6.40
C ARG A 12 -4.87 15.11 -7.70
N GLY A 13 -3.57 15.32 -7.81
CA GLY A 13 -2.78 14.87 -8.95
C GLY A 13 -2.78 13.34 -9.10
N ALA A 14 -2.74 12.60 -7.99
CA ALA A 14 -2.83 11.14 -8.00
C ALA A 14 -4.21 10.66 -8.49
N TRP A 15 -5.29 11.29 -8.01
CA TRP A 15 -6.65 11.04 -8.49
C TRP A 15 -6.79 11.31 -10.00
N ALA A 16 -6.35 12.49 -10.47
CA ALA A 16 -6.45 12.84 -11.88
C ALA A 16 -5.69 11.84 -12.77
N ARG A 17 -4.50 11.41 -12.38
CA ARG A 17 -3.74 10.38 -13.11
C ARG A 17 -4.43 9.03 -13.11
N PHE A 18 -5.13 8.69 -12.02
CA PHE A 18 -5.87 7.43 -11.94
C PHE A 18 -7.07 7.41 -12.88
N ILE A 19 -7.86 8.50 -12.89
CA ILE A 19 -9.02 8.66 -13.79
C ILE A 19 -8.60 8.72 -15.26
N ALA A 20 -7.49 9.38 -15.56
CA ALA A 20 -7.00 9.53 -16.94
C ALA A 20 -6.51 8.21 -17.56
N ASP A 21 -6.29 7.17 -16.75
CA ASP A 21 -5.80 5.87 -17.22
C ASP A 21 -6.73 4.74 -16.73
N PRO A 22 -7.77 4.40 -17.49
CA PRO A 22 -8.72 3.34 -17.12
C PRO A 22 -8.08 1.95 -16.90
N SER A 23 -6.90 1.72 -17.48
CA SER A 23 -6.19 0.45 -17.29
C SER A 23 -5.80 0.20 -15.83
N ARG A 24 -5.61 1.27 -15.05
CA ARG A 24 -5.31 1.19 -13.62
C ARG A 24 -6.47 0.63 -12.81
N ALA A 25 -7.69 1.10 -13.09
CA ALA A 25 -8.90 0.59 -12.47
C ALA A 25 -9.15 -0.87 -12.86
N ARG A 26 -9.07 -1.17 -14.15
CA ARG A 26 -9.23 -2.52 -14.68
C ARG A 26 -8.22 -3.49 -14.10
N GLY A 27 -6.94 -3.13 -14.04
CA GLY A 27 -5.90 -3.99 -13.45
C GLY A 27 -6.12 -4.34 -11.97
N LEU A 28 -6.80 -3.48 -11.20
CA LEU A 28 -7.20 -3.79 -9.82
C LEU A 28 -8.36 -4.81 -9.78
N LEU A 29 -9.36 -4.65 -10.67
CA LEU A 29 -10.51 -5.55 -10.72
C LEU A 29 -10.14 -6.92 -11.29
N ASP A 30 -9.33 -6.95 -12.35
CA ASP A 30 -8.84 -8.19 -12.98
C ASP A 30 -8.01 -9.02 -11.98
N ALA A 31 -7.24 -8.34 -11.11
CA ALA A 31 -6.44 -9.02 -10.09
C ALA A 31 -7.28 -9.85 -9.09
N VAL A 32 -8.54 -9.48 -8.90
CA VAL A 32 -9.47 -10.14 -7.99
C VAL A 32 -10.70 -10.71 -8.73
N GLU A 33 -10.51 -11.01 -10.03
CA GLU A 33 -11.56 -11.65 -10.82
C GLU A 33 -11.99 -12.97 -10.20
N GLY A 34 -13.30 -13.23 -10.17
CA GLY A 34 -13.87 -14.42 -9.54
C GLY A 34 -14.03 -14.36 -8.01
N MET A 35 -13.52 -13.29 -7.36
CA MET A 35 -13.75 -13.09 -5.92
C MET A 35 -15.04 -12.31 -5.68
N GLU A 36 -15.81 -12.70 -4.66
CA GLU A 36 -16.87 -11.86 -4.11
C GLU A 36 -16.26 -10.78 -3.23
N VAL A 37 -16.44 -9.51 -3.63
CA VAL A 37 -15.85 -8.37 -2.94
C VAL A 37 -16.95 -7.46 -2.42
N SER A 38 -17.19 -7.53 -1.12
CA SER A 38 -18.19 -6.71 -0.40
C SER A 38 -17.52 -5.54 0.35
N ARG A 39 -16.29 -5.72 0.87
CA ARG A 39 -15.58 -4.72 1.65
C ARG A 39 -14.12 -4.62 1.23
N VAL A 40 -13.69 -3.39 0.94
CA VAL A 40 -12.32 -3.08 0.50
C VAL A 40 -11.70 -2.02 1.41
N LEU A 41 -10.48 -2.25 1.87
CA LEU A 41 -9.66 -1.29 2.60
C LEU A 41 -8.51 -0.80 1.71
N ASP A 42 -8.32 0.51 1.63
CA ASP A 42 -7.13 1.13 1.03
C ASP A 42 -6.27 1.75 2.15
N VAL A 43 -5.11 1.17 2.40
CA VAL A 43 -4.14 1.60 3.42
C VAL A 43 -3.19 2.62 2.80
N GLY A 44 -3.07 3.81 3.41
CA GLY A 44 -2.37 4.96 2.82
C GLY A 44 -3.13 5.51 1.62
N CYS A 45 -4.44 5.65 1.76
CA CYS A 45 -5.37 5.87 0.66
C CYS A 45 -5.25 7.22 -0.04
N GLY A 46 -4.68 8.26 0.60
CA GLY A 46 -4.70 9.62 0.09
C GLY A 46 -6.12 10.08 -0.22
N ALA A 47 -6.45 10.27 -1.50
CA ALA A 47 -7.80 10.60 -1.95
C ALA A 47 -8.73 9.38 -2.14
N GLY A 48 -8.23 8.15 -1.98
CA GLY A 48 -9.01 6.92 -2.12
C GLY A 48 -9.30 6.49 -3.56
N GLN A 49 -8.55 6.98 -4.54
CA GLN A 49 -8.79 6.70 -5.96
C GLN A 49 -8.81 5.21 -6.28
N GLN A 50 -8.09 4.39 -5.52
CA GLN A 50 -8.03 2.95 -5.75
C GLN A 50 -9.28 2.21 -5.28
N LEU A 51 -10.09 2.82 -4.40
CA LEU A 51 -11.40 2.31 -4.01
C LEU A 51 -12.45 2.45 -5.12
N LEU A 52 -12.25 3.44 -6.02
CA LEU A 52 -13.27 3.82 -6.99
C LEU A 52 -13.82 2.63 -7.79
N PRO A 53 -13.01 1.80 -8.47
CA PRO A 53 -13.53 0.68 -9.27
C PRO A 53 -14.31 -0.34 -8.44
N PHE A 54 -13.91 -0.59 -7.20
CA PHE A 54 -14.62 -1.55 -6.34
C PHE A 54 -16.00 -1.04 -5.90
N VAL A 55 -16.10 0.24 -5.58
CA VAL A 55 -17.37 0.81 -5.11
C VAL A 55 -18.34 1.13 -6.24
N THR A 56 -17.84 1.35 -7.47
CA THR A 56 -18.69 1.63 -8.64
C THR A 56 -19.07 0.38 -9.42
N GLU A 57 -18.16 -0.58 -9.58
CA GLU A 57 -18.37 -1.75 -10.45
C GLU A 57 -18.72 -3.02 -9.67
N ARG A 58 -18.27 -3.15 -8.41
CA ARG A 58 -18.57 -4.29 -7.53
C ARG A 58 -19.58 -3.96 -6.44
N ASN A 59 -20.05 -2.70 -6.35
CA ASN A 59 -20.94 -2.21 -5.27
C ASN A 59 -20.39 -2.49 -3.85
N ALA A 60 -19.07 -2.57 -3.72
CA ALA A 60 -18.41 -2.81 -2.44
C ALA A 60 -18.50 -1.60 -1.52
N GLU A 61 -18.38 -1.83 -0.21
CA GLU A 61 -18.16 -0.77 0.78
C GLU A 61 -16.66 -0.47 0.86
N GLY A 62 -16.25 0.78 0.58
CA GLY A 62 -14.86 1.22 0.57
C GLY A 62 -14.44 1.90 1.88
N PHE A 63 -13.27 1.54 2.37
CA PHE A 63 -12.66 2.16 3.54
C PHE A 63 -11.27 2.69 3.16
N GLY A 64 -11.03 3.99 3.32
CA GLY A 64 -9.72 4.60 3.13
C GLY A 64 -9.10 4.94 4.47
N LEU A 65 -7.88 4.46 4.72
CA LEU A 65 -7.12 4.80 5.92
C LEU A 65 -5.84 5.56 5.53
N ASP A 66 -5.60 6.69 6.22
CA ASP A 66 -4.38 7.50 6.01
C ASP A 66 -4.02 8.22 7.31
N PRO A 67 -2.72 8.42 7.65
CA PRO A 67 -2.31 9.14 8.84
C PRO A 67 -2.51 10.67 8.73
N ALA A 68 -2.73 11.21 7.53
CA ALA A 68 -2.89 12.64 7.31
C ALA A 68 -4.00 13.23 8.17
N ARG A 69 -3.77 14.47 8.68
CA ARG A 69 -4.72 15.16 9.55
C ARG A 69 -6.08 15.37 8.89
N ASP A 70 -6.06 15.69 7.60
CA ASP A 70 -7.25 16.01 6.80
C ASP A 70 -7.68 14.84 5.91
N VAL A 71 -7.42 13.59 6.38
CA VAL A 71 -7.80 12.39 5.65
C VAL A 71 -9.25 12.44 5.19
N GLY A 72 -9.46 12.16 3.92
CA GLY A 72 -10.78 12.06 3.32
C GLY A 72 -11.46 13.41 3.00
N LEU A 73 -10.94 14.58 3.36
CA LEU A 73 -11.56 15.85 2.97
C LEU A 73 -11.63 15.98 1.45
N THR A 74 -10.50 15.84 0.78
CA THR A 74 -10.39 15.88 -0.68
C THR A 74 -11.02 14.64 -1.30
N GLY A 75 -10.80 13.45 -0.74
CA GLY A 75 -11.41 12.21 -1.21
C GLY A 75 -12.93 12.27 -1.24
N ARG A 76 -13.57 12.70 -0.15
CA ARG A 76 -15.05 12.85 -0.10
C ARG A 76 -15.58 13.77 -1.19
N LYS A 77 -14.95 14.94 -1.41
CA LYS A 77 -15.34 15.87 -2.47
C LYS A 77 -15.25 15.22 -3.87
N LEU A 78 -14.15 14.48 -4.11
CA LEU A 78 -13.93 13.79 -5.38
C LEU A 78 -14.94 12.66 -5.59
N PHE A 79 -15.24 11.86 -4.55
CA PHE A 79 -16.27 10.82 -4.63
C PHE A 79 -17.67 11.41 -4.83
N MET A 80 -18.02 12.51 -4.18
CA MET A 80 -19.29 13.21 -4.42
C MET A 80 -19.44 13.66 -5.88
N THR A 81 -18.36 14.01 -6.56
CA THR A 81 -18.39 14.43 -7.96
C THR A 81 -18.42 13.24 -8.93
N HIS A 82 -17.62 12.20 -8.66
CA HIS A 82 -17.40 11.10 -9.62
C HIS A 82 -18.22 9.84 -9.34
N ALA A 83 -18.63 9.64 -8.10
CA ALA A 83 -19.38 8.43 -7.66
C ALA A 83 -20.28 8.75 -6.45
N PRO A 84 -21.30 9.62 -6.61
CA PRO A 84 -22.11 10.14 -5.48
C PRO A 84 -22.88 9.05 -4.73
N ALA A 85 -23.17 7.91 -5.35
CA ALA A 85 -23.85 6.77 -4.73
C ALA A 85 -22.90 5.81 -4.02
N ALA A 86 -21.56 6.02 -4.12
CA ALA A 86 -20.56 5.12 -3.57
C ALA A 86 -20.55 5.16 -2.02
N ARG A 87 -20.47 3.99 -1.41
CA ARG A 87 -20.32 3.85 0.04
C ARG A 87 -18.85 3.87 0.42
N VAL A 88 -18.31 5.05 0.69
CA VAL A 88 -16.89 5.23 1.05
C VAL A 88 -16.78 5.93 2.40
N ARG A 89 -15.93 5.40 3.26
CA ARG A 89 -15.57 5.98 4.57
C ARG A 89 -14.07 6.21 4.66
N PHE A 90 -13.69 7.36 5.20
CA PHE A 90 -12.29 7.68 5.46
C PHE A 90 -12.03 7.71 6.96
N VAL A 91 -10.97 7.05 7.37
CA VAL A 91 -10.55 6.90 8.77
C VAL A 91 -9.11 7.36 8.91
N ARG A 92 -8.85 8.23 9.88
CA ARG A 92 -7.48 8.61 10.23
C ARG A 92 -6.86 7.52 11.09
N GLY A 93 -5.70 7.00 10.69
CA GLY A 93 -5.01 5.94 11.43
C GLY A 93 -3.66 5.59 10.84
N SER A 94 -2.94 4.75 11.56
CA SER A 94 -1.66 4.19 11.13
C SER A 94 -1.85 2.79 10.56
N ALA A 95 -1.02 2.44 9.58
CA ALA A 95 -1.00 1.12 8.98
C ALA A 95 -0.52 0.02 9.96
N GLU A 96 0.28 0.41 10.97
CA GLU A 96 0.79 -0.46 12.02
C GLU A 96 -0.25 -0.80 13.10
N ARG A 97 -1.40 -0.11 13.08
CA ARG A 97 -2.52 -0.35 14.01
C ARG A 97 -3.83 0.03 13.35
N LEU A 98 -4.40 -0.91 12.61
CA LEU A 98 -5.64 -0.71 11.87
C LEU A 98 -6.86 -0.72 12.83
N PRO A 99 -7.70 0.32 12.84
CA PRO A 99 -8.85 0.42 13.75
C PRO A 99 -10.06 -0.39 13.26
N PHE A 100 -9.83 -1.61 12.82
CA PHE A 100 -10.83 -2.53 12.30
C PHE A 100 -10.74 -3.88 12.99
N SER A 101 -11.86 -4.59 13.04
CA SER A 101 -11.92 -5.97 13.58
C SER A 101 -11.20 -6.96 12.67
N ASP A 102 -10.91 -8.14 13.20
CA ASP A 102 -10.28 -9.24 12.46
C ASP A 102 -11.21 -9.73 11.35
N ALA A 103 -10.64 -10.16 10.25
CA ALA A 103 -11.32 -10.83 9.15
C ALA A 103 -12.56 -10.08 8.60
N VAL A 104 -12.43 -8.76 8.40
CA VAL A 104 -13.55 -7.88 7.95
C VAL A 104 -13.49 -7.61 6.45
N PHE A 105 -12.30 -7.59 5.85
CA PHE A 105 -12.11 -7.18 4.47
C PHE A 105 -11.87 -8.35 3.52
N ASP A 106 -12.51 -8.31 2.37
CA ASP A 106 -12.29 -9.24 1.27
C ASP A 106 -11.02 -8.88 0.51
N VAL A 107 -10.79 -7.54 0.33
CA VAL A 107 -9.62 -6.99 -0.34
C VAL A 107 -9.01 -5.89 0.51
N VAL A 108 -7.68 -5.93 0.66
CA VAL A 108 -6.88 -4.81 1.18
C VAL A 108 -5.95 -4.33 0.08
N ILE A 109 -5.88 -3.03 -0.11
CA ILE A 109 -4.97 -2.36 -1.04
C ILE A 109 -3.89 -1.68 -0.20
N CYS A 110 -2.61 -1.93 -0.50
CA CYS A 110 -1.47 -1.29 0.15
C CYS A 110 -0.41 -0.98 -0.91
N ARG A 111 -0.49 0.21 -1.50
CA ARG A 111 0.32 0.54 -2.65
C ARG A 111 1.29 1.68 -2.34
N LEU A 112 2.60 1.35 -2.34
CA LEU A 112 3.71 2.27 -2.06
C LEU A 112 3.68 2.85 -0.63
N VAL A 113 3.12 2.12 0.33
CA VAL A 113 2.99 2.51 1.74
C VAL A 113 4.06 1.85 2.61
N LEU A 114 4.34 0.57 2.40
CA LEU A 114 5.32 -0.20 3.19
C LEU A 114 6.67 0.51 3.37
N PRO A 115 7.23 1.24 2.38
CA PRO A 115 8.49 1.94 2.58
C PRO A 115 8.50 2.90 3.78
N TYR A 116 7.34 3.43 4.16
CA TYR A 116 7.17 4.49 5.16
C TYR A 116 6.67 4.00 6.52
N THR A 117 6.49 2.69 6.68
CA THR A 117 5.88 2.06 7.86
C THR A 117 6.79 1.02 8.47
N ASP A 118 6.47 0.54 9.67
CA ASP A 118 7.03 -0.72 10.17
C ASP A 118 6.41 -1.87 9.36
N ASN A 119 7.24 -2.47 8.51
CA ASN A 119 6.77 -3.47 7.55
C ASN A 119 6.16 -4.70 8.23
N VAL A 120 6.77 -5.15 9.33
CA VAL A 120 6.33 -6.36 10.04
C VAL A 120 4.98 -6.10 10.70
N GLN A 121 4.85 -4.98 11.41
CA GLN A 121 3.59 -4.61 12.06
C GLN A 121 2.48 -4.35 11.03
N THR A 122 2.79 -3.60 9.96
CA THR A 122 1.82 -3.32 8.89
C THR A 122 1.31 -4.59 8.21
N LEU A 123 2.21 -5.52 7.87
CA LEU A 123 1.80 -6.79 7.24
C LEU A 123 1.01 -7.67 8.20
N SER A 124 1.34 -7.65 9.51
CA SER A 124 0.59 -8.36 10.55
C SER A 124 -0.84 -7.82 10.67
N GLU A 125 -1.00 -6.50 10.72
CA GLU A 125 -2.32 -5.86 10.79
C GLU A 125 -3.15 -6.09 9.51
N ILE A 126 -2.54 -6.01 8.33
CA ILE A 126 -3.19 -6.35 7.07
C ILE A 126 -3.67 -7.81 7.09
N ALA A 127 -2.82 -8.74 7.52
CA ALA A 127 -3.20 -10.15 7.64
C ALA A 127 -4.33 -10.37 8.65
N ARG A 128 -4.33 -9.63 9.76
CA ARG A 128 -5.38 -9.69 10.78
C ARG A 128 -6.75 -9.28 10.23
N VAL A 129 -6.80 -8.14 9.53
CA VAL A 129 -8.09 -7.58 9.05
C VAL A 129 -8.59 -8.25 7.77
N LEU A 130 -7.75 -8.94 7.00
CA LEU A 130 -8.14 -9.74 5.85
C LEU A 130 -8.90 -11.00 6.29
N ARG A 131 -9.97 -11.34 5.57
CA ARG A 131 -10.64 -12.64 5.67
C ARG A 131 -9.71 -13.76 5.19
N ASN A 132 -10.00 -14.98 5.58
CA ASN A 132 -9.37 -16.14 4.97
C ASN A 132 -9.67 -16.12 3.47
N GLU A 133 -8.67 -16.47 2.67
CA GLU A 133 -8.72 -16.38 1.21
C GLU A 133 -8.91 -14.96 0.64
N GLY A 134 -8.89 -13.94 1.51
CA GLY A 134 -8.91 -12.53 1.11
C GLY A 134 -7.63 -12.12 0.38
N ALA A 135 -7.74 -11.08 -0.44
CA ALA A 135 -6.67 -10.59 -1.30
C ALA A 135 -6.01 -9.31 -0.77
N LEU A 136 -4.68 -9.25 -0.85
CA LEU A 136 -3.91 -8.01 -0.69
C LEU A 136 -3.33 -7.61 -2.05
N LEU A 137 -3.70 -6.42 -2.53
CA LEU A 137 -3.11 -5.77 -3.70
C LEU A 137 -1.95 -4.90 -3.25
N LEU A 138 -0.74 -5.41 -3.39
CA LEU A 138 0.47 -4.82 -2.82
C LEU A 138 1.37 -4.24 -3.91
N LYS A 139 1.84 -2.99 -3.73
CA LYS A 139 2.87 -2.37 -4.57
C LYS A 139 3.99 -1.86 -3.70
N ILE A 140 5.25 -2.12 -4.08
CA ILE A 140 6.42 -1.81 -3.26
C ILE A 140 7.42 -0.94 -4.02
N HIS A 141 8.35 -0.30 -3.31
CA HIS A 141 9.54 0.29 -3.89
C HIS A 141 10.70 -0.72 -3.89
N HIS A 142 11.14 -1.11 -5.10
CA HIS A 142 12.34 -1.92 -5.28
C HIS A 142 13.62 -1.05 -5.09
N PRO A 143 14.77 -1.58 -4.67
CA PRO A 143 16.01 -0.80 -4.49
C PRO A 143 16.42 -0.01 -5.74
N ARG A 144 16.09 -0.49 -6.93
CA ARG A 144 16.33 0.26 -8.20
C ARG A 144 15.63 1.62 -8.24
N PHE A 145 14.49 1.78 -7.54
CA PHE A 145 13.80 3.06 -7.41
C PHE A 145 14.68 4.10 -6.70
N TYR A 146 15.29 3.72 -5.59
CA TYR A 146 16.18 4.61 -4.82
C TYR A 146 17.53 4.81 -5.46
N LEU A 147 18.08 3.79 -6.14
CA LEU A 147 19.27 3.96 -6.98
C LEU A 147 19.02 4.99 -8.09
N ARG A 148 17.88 4.90 -8.80
CA ARG A 148 17.50 5.90 -9.80
C ARG A 148 17.39 7.30 -9.18
N LYS A 149 16.73 7.43 -8.03
CA LYS A 149 16.64 8.70 -7.28
C LYS A 149 18.00 9.26 -6.91
N PHE A 150 18.90 8.42 -6.41
CA PHE A 150 20.27 8.81 -6.07
C PHE A 150 21.02 9.41 -7.27
N PHE A 151 21.04 8.70 -8.40
CA PHE A 151 21.72 9.20 -9.61
C PHE A 151 21.04 10.45 -10.19
N GLN A 152 19.70 10.56 -10.10
CA GLN A 152 18.99 11.78 -10.49
C GLN A 152 19.39 12.96 -9.62
N GLY A 153 19.51 12.78 -8.31
CA GLY A 153 19.96 13.82 -7.38
C GLY A 153 21.40 14.27 -7.68
N VAL A 154 22.30 13.31 -7.89
CA VAL A 154 23.70 13.63 -8.26
C VAL A 154 23.77 14.41 -9.57
N LYS A 155 23.09 13.93 -10.63
CA LYS A 155 23.07 14.58 -11.95
C LYS A 155 22.40 15.97 -11.89
N GLY A 156 21.30 16.10 -11.13
CA GLY A 156 20.57 17.35 -10.95
C GLY A 156 21.20 18.30 -9.94
N ARG A 157 22.33 17.93 -9.31
CA ARG A 157 22.99 18.67 -8.23
C ARG A 157 22.07 18.93 -7.02
N ASP A 158 21.07 18.08 -6.82
CA ASP A 158 20.22 18.09 -5.62
C ASP A 158 20.78 17.14 -4.56
N VAL A 159 21.67 17.70 -3.74
CA VAL A 159 22.35 16.94 -2.68
C VAL A 159 21.36 16.35 -1.66
N ARG A 160 20.30 17.09 -1.33
CA ARG A 160 19.29 16.60 -0.36
C ARG A 160 18.58 15.35 -0.87
N TYR A 161 18.21 15.36 -2.14
CA TYR A 161 17.54 14.24 -2.80
C TYR A 161 18.46 13.03 -2.92
N ALA A 162 19.73 13.23 -3.29
CA ALA A 162 20.71 12.14 -3.35
C ALA A 162 21.00 11.55 -1.97
N VAL A 163 21.23 12.39 -0.95
CA VAL A 163 21.49 11.95 0.43
C VAL A 163 20.30 11.18 0.99
N HIS A 164 19.06 11.66 0.78
CA HIS A 164 17.87 10.94 1.20
C HIS A 164 17.82 9.53 0.58
N ALA A 165 18.00 9.41 -0.73
CA ALA A 165 18.01 8.12 -1.41
C ALA A 165 19.12 7.18 -0.88
N ALA A 166 20.33 7.71 -0.63
CA ALA A 166 21.43 6.93 -0.05
C ALA A 166 21.09 6.39 1.35
N ARG A 167 20.42 7.21 2.19
CA ARG A 167 19.99 6.81 3.54
C ARG A 167 18.93 5.70 3.50
N VAL A 168 17.99 5.77 2.55
CA VAL A 168 17.00 4.70 2.36
C VAL A 168 17.67 3.41 1.86
N LEU A 169 18.64 3.51 0.95
CA LEU A 169 19.42 2.34 0.51
C LEU A 169 20.19 1.71 1.67
N LEU A 170 20.80 2.51 2.54
CA LEU A 170 21.47 2.02 3.75
C LEU A 170 20.47 1.33 4.69
N ALA A 171 19.34 1.98 4.97
CA ALA A 171 18.29 1.44 5.83
C ALA A 171 17.76 0.10 5.32
N GLY A 172 17.44 0.02 4.04
CA GLY A 172 16.97 -1.20 3.41
C GLY A 172 18.01 -2.31 3.42
N THR A 173 19.29 -1.99 3.21
CA THR A 173 20.38 -2.98 3.29
C THR A 173 20.52 -3.54 4.70
N ILE A 174 20.48 -2.70 5.75
CA ILE A 174 20.48 -3.13 7.15
C ILE A 174 19.27 -4.03 7.42
N TYR A 175 18.08 -3.63 6.97
CA TYR A 175 16.87 -4.43 7.14
C TYR A 175 16.98 -5.81 6.50
N HIS A 176 17.53 -5.91 5.29
CA HIS A 176 17.75 -7.18 4.59
C HIS A 176 18.76 -8.08 5.32
N ALA A 177 19.84 -7.50 5.86
CA ALA A 177 20.87 -8.24 6.55
C ALA A 177 20.46 -8.72 7.95
N THR A 178 19.71 -7.89 8.68
CA THR A 178 19.41 -8.14 10.11
C THR A 178 17.98 -8.59 10.37
N GLY A 179 17.05 -8.38 9.43
CA GLY A 179 15.61 -8.56 9.61
C GLY A 179 14.98 -7.50 10.54
N ARG A 180 15.72 -6.45 10.90
CA ARG A 180 15.25 -5.36 11.74
C ARG A 180 15.28 -4.05 10.98
N GLN A 181 14.15 -3.37 10.91
CA GLN A 181 14.02 -2.07 10.25
C GLN A 181 14.61 -0.98 11.17
N PRO A 182 15.63 -0.25 10.71
CA PRO A 182 16.26 0.77 11.53
C PRO A 182 15.44 2.06 11.55
N HIS A 183 15.08 2.56 12.73
CA HIS A 183 14.31 3.79 12.93
C HIS A 183 15.16 4.89 13.57
N ASN A 184 16.10 5.45 12.82
CA ASN A 184 16.93 6.55 13.31
C ASN A 184 17.16 7.64 12.26
N ARG A 185 17.73 8.77 12.68
CA ARG A 185 17.97 9.90 11.79
C ARG A 185 18.91 9.59 10.63
N LEU A 186 19.85 8.65 10.79
CA LEU A 186 20.79 8.26 9.74
C LEU A 186 20.15 7.40 8.65
N THR A 187 19.04 6.73 8.97
CA THR A 187 18.32 5.80 8.11
C THR A 187 16.97 6.34 7.62
N ALA A 188 16.91 7.64 7.33
CA ALA A 188 15.72 8.31 6.80
C ALA A 188 14.43 8.07 7.62
N GLY A 189 14.53 7.94 8.95
CA GLY A 189 13.38 7.75 9.84
C GLY A 189 12.73 6.38 9.77
N GLY A 190 13.36 5.40 9.13
CA GLY A 190 12.84 4.04 8.95
C GLY A 190 12.33 3.75 7.54
N GLU A 191 12.35 4.73 6.61
CA GLU A 191 12.02 4.46 5.20
C GLU A 191 12.96 3.40 4.62
N THR A 192 12.38 2.36 3.99
CA THR A 192 13.15 1.24 3.44
C THR A 192 12.65 0.84 2.06
N PHE A 193 13.47 0.11 1.32
CA PHE A 193 13.02 -0.61 0.13
C PHE A 193 12.69 -2.07 0.47
N GLN A 194 11.94 -2.72 -0.41
CA GLN A 194 11.69 -4.16 -0.36
C GLN A 194 12.21 -4.85 -1.62
N THR A 195 12.69 -6.09 -1.43
CA THR A 195 12.93 -6.99 -2.55
C THR A 195 11.87 -8.11 -2.52
N PRO A 196 11.57 -8.75 -3.66
CA PRO A 196 10.63 -9.87 -3.69
C PRO A 196 11.01 -11.01 -2.73
N TRP A 197 12.31 -11.21 -2.49
CA TRP A 197 12.79 -12.23 -1.56
C TRP A 197 12.45 -11.90 -0.10
N LEU A 198 12.78 -10.68 0.36
CA LEU A 198 12.45 -10.24 1.72
C LEU A 198 10.94 -10.18 1.92
N LEU A 199 10.23 -9.63 0.95
CA LEU A 199 8.78 -9.53 0.97
C LEU A 199 8.12 -10.90 1.12
N ARG A 200 8.51 -11.91 0.34
CA ARG A 200 7.98 -13.28 0.47
C ARG A 200 8.18 -13.83 1.86
N ARG A 201 9.38 -13.65 2.44
CA ARG A 201 9.67 -14.10 3.80
C ARG A 201 8.78 -13.44 4.86
N GLU A 202 8.59 -12.13 4.77
CA GLU A 202 7.75 -11.38 5.72
C GLU A 202 6.25 -11.73 5.56
N LEU A 203 5.78 -11.87 4.32
CA LEU A 203 4.40 -12.29 4.03
C LEU A 203 4.11 -13.70 4.57
N GLN A 204 5.00 -14.67 4.32
CA GLN A 204 4.84 -16.04 4.79
C GLN A 204 4.71 -16.13 6.33
N ARG A 205 5.45 -15.30 7.06
CA ARG A 205 5.34 -15.22 8.52
C ARG A 205 3.96 -14.79 9.01
N GLN A 206 3.19 -14.11 8.15
CA GLN A 206 1.84 -13.64 8.44
C GLN A 206 0.75 -14.52 7.80
N GLY A 207 1.10 -15.68 7.25
CA GLY A 207 0.15 -16.54 6.54
C GLY A 207 -0.32 -15.94 5.21
N LEU A 208 0.52 -15.11 4.59
CA LEU A 208 0.24 -14.46 3.31
C LEU A 208 1.18 -15.04 2.23
N ARG A 209 0.67 -15.27 1.03
CA ARG A 209 1.43 -15.81 -0.09
C ARG A 209 1.24 -14.98 -1.35
N ILE A 210 2.35 -14.62 -2.01
CA ILE A 210 2.29 -14.02 -3.36
C ILE A 210 1.72 -15.07 -4.32
N SER A 211 0.59 -14.74 -4.91
CA SER A 211 -0.09 -15.56 -5.92
C SER A 211 0.35 -15.20 -7.34
N LEU A 212 0.43 -13.92 -7.64
CA LEU A 212 0.70 -13.40 -8.96
C LEU A 212 1.47 -12.08 -8.88
N GLU A 213 2.37 -11.84 -9.82
CA GLU A 213 2.93 -10.51 -10.09
C GLU A 213 2.00 -9.78 -11.07
N LEU A 214 1.55 -8.57 -10.70
CA LEU A 214 0.58 -7.82 -11.50
C LEU A 214 1.26 -7.06 -12.65
N PRO A 215 0.55 -6.86 -13.79
CA PRO A 215 1.13 -6.27 -15.01
C PRO A 215 1.38 -4.76 -14.93
N ASP A 216 0.86 -4.05 -13.93
CA ASP A 216 1.06 -2.59 -13.76
C ASP A 216 2.49 -2.23 -13.34
N THR A 217 3.42 -3.00 -13.79
CA THR A 217 4.78 -3.07 -13.29
C THR A 217 5.68 -2.07 -14.00
N GLU A 218 5.99 -0.99 -13.33
CA GLU A 218 7.31 -0.41 -13.52
C GLU A 218 8.34 -1.31 -12.83
N LYS A 219 9.45 -1.65 -13.49
CA LYS A 219 10.54 -2.50 -12.93
C LYS A 219 11.11 -2.01 -11.59
N VAL A 220 10.80 -0.77 -11.22
CA VAL A 220 11.22 -0.12 -9.98
C VAL A 220 10.16 -0.13 -8.88
N THR A 221 8.90 -0.38 -9.24
CA THR A 221 7.76 -0.49 -8.31
C THR A 221 6.88 -1.69 -8.67
N PRO A 222 7.35 -2.92 -8.38
CA PRO A 222 6.58 -4.14 -8.68
C PRO A 222 5.30 -4.21 -7.86
N SER A 223 4.29 -4.84 -8.45
CA SER A 223 2.96 -5.05 -7.88
C SER A 223 2.63 -6.53 -7.79
N PHE A 224 1.95 -6.93 -6.73
CA PHE A 224 1.64 -8.33 -6.43
C PHE A 224 0.19 -8.48 -5.97
N LEU A 225 -0.43 -9.56 -6.44
CA LEU A 225 -1.57 -10.17 -5.78
C LEU A 225 -1.05 -11.12 -4.70
N VAL A 226 -1.49 -10.90 -3.48
CA VAL A 226 -1.14 -11.71 -2.31
C VAL A 226 -2.43 -12.28 -1.73
N ILE A 227 -2.47 -13.56 -1.43
CA ILE A 227 -3.65 -14.23 -0.85
C ILE A 227 -3.33 -14.64 0.58
N LYS A 228 -4.31 -14.44 1.48
CA LYS A 228 -4.25 -14.97 2.83
C LYS A 228 -4.56 -16.46 2.80
N GLU A 229 -3.61 -17.25 3.25
CA GLU A 229 -3.77 -18.69 3.33
C GLU A 229 -4.76 -19.08 4.43
N ASN A 230 -5.60 -20.07 4.13
CA ASN A 230 -6.47 -20.64 5.14
C ASN A 230 -5.60 -21.47 6.09
N LEU A 231 -5.32 -20.97 7.29
CA LEU A 231 -4.69 -21.78 8.33
C LEU A 231 -5.69 -22.88 8.70
N LYS A 232 -5.56 -24.06 8.05
CA LYS A 232 -6.24 -25.26 8.53
C LYS A 232 -5.80 -25.43 9.99
N VAL A 233 -6.77 -25.35 10.89
CA VAL A 233 -6.57 -25.81 12.27
C VAL A 233 -6.07 -27.24 12.13
N VAL A 234 -4.80 -27.47 12.41
CA VAL A 234 -4.27 -28.83 12.54
C VAL A 234 -4.94 -29.33 13.81
N ASP A 235 -5.99 -30.14 13.64
CA ASP A 235 -6.58 -30.90 14.74
C ASP A 235 -5.42 -31.63 15.43
N LYS A 236 -5.13 -31.26 16.66
CA LYS A 236 -4.21 -32.04 17.48
C LYS A 236 -4.81 -33.44 17.57
N PRO A 237 -4.04 -34.48 17.20
CA PRO A 237 -4.50 -35.83 17.46
C PRO A 237 -4.71 -36.00 18.96
N SER A 238 -5.93 -36.39 19.32
CA SER A 238 -6.38 -36.75 20.66
C SER A 238 -5.61 -37.92 21.24
#